data_ddb923949f13916c5c24d25b1b4eacc9
#
_entry.id   ddb923949f13916c5c24d25b1b4eacc9
#
_cell.length_a   1.000
_cell.length_b   1.000
_cell.length_c   1.000
_cell.angle_alpha   90.00
_cell.angle_beta   90.00
_cell.angle_gamma   90.00
#
_symmetry.space_group_name_H-M   'P 1'
#
loop_
_entity.id
_entity.type
_entity.pdbx_description
1 polymer ?
#
loop_
_entity_poly.entity_id
_entity_poly.type
_entity_poly.pdbx_seq_one_letter_code
_entity_poly.pdbx_strand_id
1 'polypeptide(L)'
;MDYNRIVMATIEVFRKCDVHSFPIDCGSLLKHYGYRVITYKELLEKNSELYSLCMEYSEDAFRAGAAKIIAYNPDRPRGRIRFSLMHELGHHVLNHTRASDQNEKEANAFASHILAPRMAIHYSRCKNANDVARLFDMSFEAADNAFIDYRRWHRNVIVYKMSTVDKEMYVHFYNKDQKCFVWSRQNCCFCGRVLYNSVESHCKICTLPPAPKEHPYLGGHYD
;
A
#
# COMPACT_ATOMS: atom_id res chain seq x y z
N MET A 1 -4.08 22.58 -4.91
CA MET A 1 -3.45 21.41 -4.22
C MET A 1 -2.04 21.27 -4.73
N ASP A 2 -1.05 21.24 -3.84
CA ASP A 2 0.37 21.00 -4.16
C ASP A 2 0.67 19.48 -4.13
N TYR A 3 0.65 18.86 -5.29
CA TYR A 3 0.93 17.43 -5.43
C TYR A 3 2.36 17.06 -5.04
N ASN A 4 3.34 17.92 -5.30
CA ASN A 4 4.73 17.61 -4.95
C ASN A 4 4.90 17.52 -3.44
N ARG A 5 4.28 18.43 -2.69
CA ARG A 5 4.26 18.39 -1.22
C ARG A 5 3.67 17.08 -0.70
N ILE A 6 2.54 16.62 -1.29
CA ILE A 6 1.88 15.38 -0.85
C ILE A 6 2.75 14.15 -1.16
N VAL A 7 3.32 14.08 -2.36
CA VAL A 7 4.20 12.96 -2.74
C VAL A 7 5.47 12.95 -1.88
N MET A 8 6.08 14.11 -1.59
CA MET A 8 7.22 14.20 -0.67
C MET A 8 6.87 13.73 0.73
N ALA A 9 5.71 14.16 1.27
CA ALA A 9 5.23 13.69 2.56
C ALA A 9 5.04 12.16 2.58
N THR A 10 4.55 11.58 1.49
CA THR A 10 4.42 10.12 1.34
C THR A 10 5.79 9.42 1.34
N ILE A 11 6.79 9.95 0.62
CA ILE A 11 8.15 9.42 0.60
C ILE A 11 8.79 9.47 1.99
N GLU A 12 8.57 10.56 2.73
CA GLU A 12 9.07 10.66 4.11
C GLU A 12 8.45 9.60 5.03
N VAL A 13 7.15 9.32 4.88
CA VAL A 13 6.51 8.23 5.63
C VAL A 13 7.14 6.89 5.26
N PHE A 14 7.35 6.60 3.99
CA PHE A 14 8.01 5.37 3.57
C PHE A 14 9.41 5.23 4.16
N ARG A 15 10.20 6.30 4.17
CA ARG A 15 11.54 6.33 4.77
C ARG A 15 11.51 6.11 6.28
N LYS A 16 10.63 6.81 7.00
CA LYS A 16 10.51 6.72 8.46
C LYS A 16 10.02 5.37 8.93
N CYS A 17 9.12 4.75 8.17
CA CYS A 17 8.50 3.47 8.51
C CYS A 17 9.16 2.26 7.84
N ASP A 18 10.29 2.44 7.15
CA ASP A 18 11.04 1.39 6.44
C ASP A 18 10.19 0.59 5.45
N VAL A 19 9.34 1.29 4.69
CA VAL A 19 8.45 0.67 3.69
C VAL A 19 9.20 0.50 2.38
N HIS A 20 9.37 -0.75 1.93
CA HIS A 20 10.08 -1.09 0.69
C HIS A 20 9.29 -1.97 -0.28
N SER A 21 8.01 -2.20 -0.03
CA SER A 21 7.14 -2.99 -0.91
C SER A 21 5.66 -2.78 -0.61
N PHE A 22 4.80 -3.25 -1.52
CA PHE A 22 3.35 -3.16 -1.41
C PHE A 22 2.72 -4.58 -1.42
N PRO A 23 1.49 -4.72 -0.92
CA PRO A 23 0.69 -3.70 -0.20
C PRO A 23 1.31 -3.35 1.16
N ILE A 24 1.20 -2.10 1.59
CA ILE A 24 1.73 -1.63 2.87
C ILE A 24 0.91 -2.17 4.05
N ASP A 25 1.54 -2.29 5.21
CA ASP A 25 0.84 -2.54 6.48
C ASP A 25 0.41 -1.22 7.12
N CYS A 26 -0.87 -0.87 6.97
CA CYS A 26 -1.43 0.36 7.52
C CYS A 26 -1.35 0.42 9.05
N GLY A 27 -1.51 -0.72 9.73
CA GLY A 27 -1.44 -0.80 11.19
C GLY A 27 -0.03 -0.48 11.70
N SER A 28 0.99 -1.04 11.07
CA SER A 28 2.39 -0.77 11.40
C SER A 28 2.76 0.70 11.18
N LEU A 29 2.29 1.33 10.09
CA LEU A 29 2.50 2.76 9.87
C LEU A 29 1.88 3.59 10.98
N LEU A 30 0.61 3.36 11.31
CA LEU A 30 -0.10 4.10 12.35
C LEU A 30 0.56 3.93 13.72
N LYS A 31 0.99 2.71 14.04
CA LYS A 31 1.73 2.42 15.28
C LYS A 31 3.06 3.20 15.34
N HIS A 32 3.79 3.32 14.23
CA HIS A 32 5.02 4.12 14.15
C HIS A 32 4.76 5.60 14.50
N TYR A 33 3.62 6.14 14.07
CA TYR A 33 3.18 7.51 14.42
C TYR A 33 2.55 7.62 15.82
N GLY A 34 2.59 6.55 16.62
CA GLY A 34 2.11 6.50 17.99
C GLY A 34 0.59 6.36 18.11
N TYR A 35 -0.10 6.00 17.04
CA TYR A 35 -1.54 5.78 17.07
C TYR A 35 -1.90 4.38 17.55
N ARG A 36 -2.88 4.31 18.45
CA ARG A 36 -3.61 3.08 18.77
C ARG A 36 -4.81 2.99 17.84
N VAL A 37 -4.89 1.93 17.08
CA VAL A 37 -6.01 1.65 16.17
C VAL A 37 -7.00 0.74 16.90
N ILE A 38 -8.27 1.14 16.93
CA ILE A 38 -9.35 0.39 17.59
C ILE A 38 -10.60 0.39 16.71
N THR A 39 -11.46 -0.58 16.88
CA THR A 39 -12.77 -0.59 16.20
C THR A 39 -13.76 0.34 16.88
N TYR A 40 -14.79 0.76 16.16
CA TYR A 40 -15.91 1.49 16.75
C TYR A 40 -16.63 0.69 17.83
N LYS A 41 -16.67 -0.65 17.72
CA LYS A 41 -17.22 -1.52 18.77
C LYS A 41 -16.41 -1.42 20.07
N GLU A 42 -15.10 -1.56 19.98
CA GLU A 42 -14.19 -1.40 21.13
C GLU A 42 -14.23 0.02 21.72
N LEU A 43 -14.44 1.02 20.87
CA LEU A 43 -14.58 2.40 21.33
C LEU A 43 -15.89 2.60 22.11
N LEU A 44 -17.00 2.07 21.61
CA LEU A 44 -18.32 2.12 22.29
C LEU A 44 -18.27 1.49 23.69
N GLU A 45 -17.60 0.34 23.82
CA GLU A 45 -17.44 -0.35 25.10
C GLU A 45 -16.58 0.44 26.11
N LYS A 46 -15.58 1.20 25.63
CA LYS A 46 -14.62 1.92 26.47
C LYS A 46 -15.01 3.37 26.74
N ASN A 47 -15.63 4.02 25.79
CA ASN A 47 -15.99 5.44 25.87
C ASN A 47 -17.13 5.76 24.88
N SER A 48 -18.37 5.68 25.37
CA SER A 48 -19.58 5.91 24.57
C SER A 48 -19.72 7.35 24.10
N GLU A 49 -19.22 8.33 24.85
CA GLU A 49 -19.26 9.73 24.47
C GLU A 49 -18.34 10.00 23.27
N LEU A 50 -17.11 9.48 23.33
CA LEU A 50 -16.16 9.58 22.21
C LEU A 50 -16.66 8.82 20.99
N TYR A 51 -17.29 7.64 21.17
CA TYR A 51 -17.94 6.91 20.09
C TYR A 51 -19.00 7.76 19.39
N SER A 52 -19.92 8.38 20.15
CA SER A 52 -20.98 9.22 19.59
C SER A 52 -20.40 10.40 18.79
N LEU A 53 -19.35 11.03 19.32
CA LEU A 53 -18.64 12.09 18.63
C LEU A 53 -18.01 11.58 17.31
N CYS A 54 -17.32 10.44 17.33
CA CYS A 54 -16.72 9.86 16.14
C CYS A 54 -17.75 9.57 15.05
N MET A 55 -18.89 8.98 15.42
CA MET A 55 -19.98 8.65 14.49
C MET A 55 -20.65 9.89 13.87
N GLU A 56 -20.70 11.00 14.59
CA GLU A 56 -21.20 12.27 14.05
C GLU A 56 -20.32 12.83 12.92
N TYR A 57 -19.00 12.62 13.02
CA TYR A 57 -18.04 13.12 12.02
C TYR A 57 -17.80 12.16 10.87
N SER A 58 -17.73 10.86 11.12
CA SER A 58 -17.43 9.88 10.08
C SER A 58 -17.91 8.47 10.45
N GLU A 59 -18.63 7.85 9.52
CA GLU A 59 -19.04 6.44 9.63
C GLU A 59 -17.90 5.45 9.28
N ASP A 60 -16.80 5.90 8.70
CA ASP A 60 -15.72 5.03 8.23
C ASP A 60 -14.54 4.95 9.19
N ALA A 61 -13.95 6.11 9.53
CA ALA A 61 -12.88 6.22 10.51
C ALA A 61 -12.79 7.65 11.04
N PHE A 62 -12.25 7.81 12.24
CA PHE A 62 -12.06 9.09 12.90
C PHE A 62 -10.76 9.10 13.71
N ARG A 63 -10.04 10.22 13.64
CA ARG A 63 -8.79 10.43 14.36
C ARG A 63 -8.97 11.35 15.58
N ALA A 64 -8.90 10.79 16.76
CA ALA A 64 -8.79 11.55 18.01
C ALA A 64 -7.31 11.91 18.28
N GLY A 65 -6.86 13.00 17.68
CA GLY A 65 -5.43 13.38 17.63
C GLY A 65 -4.78 13.55 19.00
N ALA A 66 -5.48 14.20 19.96
CA ALA A 66 -4.99 14.41 21.33
C ALA A 66 -4.83 13.07 22.09
N ALA A 67 -5.73 12.12 21.89
CA ALA A 67 -5.68 10.80 22.50
C ALA A 67 -4.79 9.80 21.76
N LYS A 68 -4.26 10.18 20.59
CA LYS A 68 -3.50 9.27 19.71
C LYS A 68 -4.26 7.99 19.39
N ILE A 69 -5.56 8.12 19.10
CA ILE A 69 -6.44 7.02 18.72
C ILE A 69 -6.97 7.27 17.31
N ILE A 70 -7.01 6.21 16.51
CA ILE A 70 -7.81 6.14 15.28
C ILE A 70 -8.82 5.02 15.46
N ALA A 71 -10.09 5.40 15.47
CA ALA A 71 -11.21 4.47 15.52
C ALA A 71 -11.75 4.24 14.10
N TYR A 72 -12.15 3.02 13.77
CA TYR A 72 -12.66 2.67 12.45
C TYR A 72 -13.86 1.71 12.52
N ASN A 73 -14.67 1.72 11.46
CA ASN A 73 -15.78 0.81 11.29
C ASN A 73 -15.31 -0.54 10.73
N PRO A 74 -15.34 -1.64 11.51
CA PRO A 74 -14.88 -2.95 11.05
C PRO A 74 -15.82 -3.60 10.02
N ASP A 75 -17.06 -3.10 9.87
CA ASP A 75 -18.06 -3.67 8.97
C ASP A 75 -17.89 -3.14 7.53
N ARG A 76 -16.96 -2.21 7.29
CA ARG A 76 -16.61 -1.74 5.95
C ARG A 76 -15.69 -2.73 5.23
N PRO A 77 -15.74 -2.79 3.89
CA PRO A 77 -14.80 -3.61 3.10
C PRO A 77 -13.34 -3.26 3.41
N ARG A 78 -12.47 -4.26 3.46
CA ARG A 78 -11.05 -4.12 3.83
C ARG A 78 -10.34 -2.99 3.10
N GLY A 79 -10.49 -2.87 1.77
CA GLY A 79 -9.85 -1.81 0.99
C GLY A 79 -10.34 -0.40 1.37
N ARG A 80 -11.61 -0.27 1.80
CA ARG A 80 -12.16 0.99 2.30
C ARG A 80 -11.60 1.34 3.67
N ILE A 81 -11.51 0.36 4.58
CA ILE A 81 -10.87 0.54 5.90
C ILE A 81 -9.44 1.03 5.73
N ARG A 82 -8.65 0.39 4.87
CA ARG A 82 -7.25 0.78 4.60
C ARG A 82 -7.15 2.22 4.09
N PHE A 83 -8.04 2.60 3.16
CA PHE A 83 -8.08 3.96 2.62
C PHE A 83 -8.40 4.97 3.72
N SER A 84 -9.43 4.73 4.53
CA SER A 84 -9.83 5.62 5.63
C SER A 84 -8.73 5.76 6.69
N LEU A 85 -8.06 4.67 7.06
CA LEU A 85 -6.92 4.72 7.98
C LEU A 85 -5.77 5.58 7.45
N MET A 86 -5.45 5.48 6.16
CA MET A 86 -4.39 6.28 5.54
C MET A 86 -4.82 7.73 5.30
N HIS A 87 -6.11 7.99 5.10
CA HIS A 87 -6.68 9.32 5.07
C HIS A 87 -6.49 10.04 6.42
N GLU A 88 -6.79 9.37 7.53
CA GLU A 88 -6.56 9.92 8.88
C GLU A 88 -5.06 10.15 9.18
N LEU A 89 -4.19 9.27 8.68
CA LEU A 89 -2.75 9.50 8.73
C LEU A 89 -2.35 10.72 7.89
N GLY A 90 -2.98 10.92 6.75
CA GLY A 90 -2.78 12.08 5.87
C GLY A 90 -3.05 13.40 6.59
N HIS A 91 -4.15 13.50 7.32
CA HIS A 91 -4.42 14.69 8.14
C HIS A 91 -3.32 14.96 9.18
N HIS A 92 -2.78 13.91 9.77
CA HIS A 92 -1.67 14.06 10.72
C HIS A 92 -0.37 14.50 10.04
N VAL A 93 0.04 13.80 8.98
CA VAL A 93 1.32 14.03 8.30
C VAL A 93 1.37 15.41 7.62
N LEU A 94 0.23 15.84 7.06
CA LEU A 94 0.09 17.15 6.40
C LEU A 94 -0.20 18.31 7.37
N ASN A 95 -0.26 18.01 8.68
CA ASN A 95 -0.52 18.99 9.75
C ASN A 95 -1.86 19.73 9.59
N HIS A 96 -2.92 19.04 9.20
CA HIS A 96 -4.25 19.62 9.09
C HIS A 96 -4.83 19.86 10.50
N THR A 97 -5.06 21.13 10.85
CA THR A 97 -5.58 21.55 12.16
C THR A 97 -7.05 21.95 12.13
N ARG A 98 -7.62 22.14 10.94
CA ARG A 98 -9.02 22.56 10.75
C ARG A 98 -9.65 21.74 9.63
N ALA A 99 -10.95 21.52 9.72
CA ALA A 99 -11.72 20.94 8.62
C ALA A 99 -11.82 21.96 7.47
N SER A 100 -11.52 21.52 6.26
CA SER A 100 -11.73 22.28 5.03
C SER A 100 -11.74 21.34 3.83
N ASP A 101 -12.47 21.68 2.78
CA ASP A 101 -12.52 20.92 1.53
C ASP A 101 -11.11 20.69 0.94
N GLN A 102 -10.21 21.63 1.11
CA GLN A 102 -8.84 21.52 0.64
C GLN A 102 -8.07 20.44 1.41
N ASN A 103 -8.20 20.42 2.76
CA ASN A 103 -7.55 19.44 3.62
C ASN A 103 -8.07 18.02 3.35
N GLU A 104 -9.39 17.87 3.11
CA GLU A 104 -10.00 16.61 2.73
C GLU A 104 -9.44 16.09 1.38
N LYS A 105 -9.34 16.97 0.38
CA LYS A 105 -8.72 16.62 -0.91
C LYS A 105 -7.24 16.22 -0.77
N GLU A 106 -6.50 16.91 0.09
CA GLU A 106 -5.09 16.59 0.34
C GLU A 106 -4.92 15.26 1.09
N ALA A 107 -5.78 14.99 2.10
CA ALA A 107 -5.78 13.72 2.82
C ALA A 107 -6.17 12.54 1.91
N ASN A 108 -7.16 12.73 1.03
CA ASN A 108 -7.54 11.74 0.01
C ASN A 108 -6.40 11.46 -0.99
N ALA A 109 -5.72 12.50 -1.45
CA ALA A 109 -4.57 12.37 -2.34
C ALA A 109 -3.40 11.66 -1.64
N PHE A 110 -3.13 11.98 -0.37
CA PHE A 110 -2.14 11.29 0.44
C PHE A 110 -2.49 9.82 0.60
N ALA A 111 -3.74 9.48 0.97
CA ALA A 111 -4.19 8.09 1.11
C ALA A 111 -4.03 7.28 -0.18
N SER A 112 -4.36 7.89 -1.31
CA SER A 112 -4.17 7.28 -2.63
C SER A 112 -2.69 7.02 -2.92
N HIS A 113 -1.83 8.02 -2.69
CA HIS A 113 -0.40 7.90 -2.98
C HIS A 113 0.36 6.97 -2.05
N ILE A 114 -0.03 6.89 -0.76
CA ILE A 114 0.65 5.99 0.18
C ILE A 114 0.25 4.53 -0.05
N LEU A 115 -1.00 4.27 -0.47
CA LEU A 115 -1.46 2.91 -0.78
C LEU A 115 -0.98 2.41 -2.14
N ALA A 116 -1.06 3.24 -3.18
CA ALA A 116 -0.70 2.89 -4.55
C ALA A 116 0.01 4.05 -5.27
N PRO A 117 1.29 4.29 -5.00
CA PRO A 117 2.04 5.34 -5.69
C PRO A 117 2.07 5.11 -7.20
N ARG A 118 1.99 6.19 -7.98
CA ARG A 118 2.03 6.16 -9.45
C ARG A 118 3.19 5.34 -10.00
N MET A 119 4.35 5.45 -9.37
CA MET A 119 5.56 4.71 -9.71
C MET A 119 5.38 3.20 -9.48
N ALA A 120 4.75 2.79 -8.36
CA ALA A 120 4.49 1.39 -8.07
C ALA A 120 3.46 0.80 -9.06
N ILE A 121 2.40 1.57 -9.41
CA ILE A 121 1.44 1.20 -10.46
C ILE A 121 2.16 1.01 -11.81
N HIS A 122 3.09 1.89 -12.15
CA HIS A 122 3.87 1.82 -13.39
C HIS A 122 4.72 0.54 -13.45
N TYR A 123 5.55 0.32 -12.43
CA TYR A 123 6.49 -0.81 -12.42
C TYR A 123 5.82 -2.16 -12.18
N SER A 124 4.63 -2.20 -11.57
CA SER A 124 3.81 -3.41 -11.48
C SER A 124 3.06 -3.74 -12.77
N ARG A 125 3.11 -2.83 -13.77
CA ARG A 125 2.46 -2.99 -15.08
C ARG A 125 0.94 -3.17 -14.99
N CYS A 126 0.29 -2.55 -14.02
CA CYS A 126 -1.16 -2.53 -13.92
C CYS A 126 -1.78 -1.96 -15.19
N LYS A 127 -2.78 -2.64 -15.73
CA LYS A 127 -3.45 -2.27 -16.98
C LYS A 127 -4.78 -1.53 -16.75
N ASN A 128 -5.37 -1.70 -15.58
CA ASN A 128 -6.68 -1.18 -15.21
C ASN A 128 -6.83 -1.06 -13.67
N ALA A 129 -7.96 -0.51 -13.23
CA ALA A 129 -8.30 -0.34 -11.82
C ALA A 129 -8.39 -1.67 -11.04
N ASN A 130 -8.83 -2.77 -11.68
CA ASN A 130 -8.90 -4.08 -11.01
C ASN A 130 -7.50 -4.60 -10.64
N ASP A 131 -6.50 -4.40 -11.51
CA ASP A 131 -5.12 -4.77 -11.21
C ASP A 131 -4.61 -3.97 -10.01
N VAL A 132 -4.88 -2.66 -9.96
CA VAL A 132 -4.49 -1.79 -8.85
C VAL A 132 -5.20 -2.23 -7.56
N ALA A 133 -6.51 -2.45 -7.59
CA ALA A 133 -7.27 -2.89 -6.43
C ALA A 133 -6.70 -4.19 -5.84
N ARG A 134 -6.40 -5.16 -6.69
CA ARG A 134 -5.87 -6.46 -6.29
C ARG A 134 -4.44 -6.37 -5.75
N LEU A 135 -3.53 -5.67 -6.44
CA LEU A 135 -2.11 -5.63 -6.08
C LEU A 135 -1.83 -4.75 -4.87
N PHE A 136 -2.61 -3.69 -4.66
CA PHE A 136 -2.41 -2.74 -3.58
C PHE A 136 -3.43 -2.87 -2.44
N ASP A 137 -4.32 -3.88 -2.51
CA ASP A 137 -5.34 -4.18 -1.49
C ASP A 137 -6.22 -2.94 -1.20
N MET A 138 -6.83 -2.40 -2.27
CA MET A 138 -7.67 -1.21 -2.25
C MET A 138 -9.11 -1.54 -2.68
N SER A 139 -10.07 -0.67 -2.33
CA SER A 139 -11.39 -0.71 -2.96
C SER A 139 -11.28 -0.37 -4.44
N PHE A 140 -12.23 -0.88 -5.25
CA PHE A 140 -12.26 -0.57 -6.68
C PHE A 140 -12.33 0.94 -6.95
N GLU A 141 -13.16 1.67 -6.22
CA GLU A 141 -13.32 3.12 -6.36
C GLU A 141 -12.00 3.87 -6.09
N ALA A 142 -11.30 3.54 -5.00
CA ALA A 142 -10.00 4.14 -4.69
C ALA A 142 -8.94 3.77 -5.72
N ALA A 143 -8.94 2.53 -6.21
CA ALA A 143 -8.04 2.04 -7.23
C ALA A 143 -8.29 2.70 -8.61
N ASP A 144 -9.55 2.96 -8.97
CA ASP A 144 -9.89 3.65 -10.22
C ASP A 144 -9.38 5.09 -10.20
N ASN A 145 -9.60 5.81 -9.10
CA ASN A 145 -9.06 7.16 -8.91
C ASN A 145 -7.51 7.16 -8.98
N ALA A 146 -6.84 6.20 -8.33
CA ALA A 146 -5.39 6.07 -8.37
C ALA A 146 -4.89 5.75 -9.79
N PHE A 147 -5.60 4.90 -10.54
CA PHE A 147 -5.25 4.55 -11.92
C PHE A 147 -5.47 5.71 -12.90
N ILE A 148 -6.54 6.49 -12.74
CA ILE A 148 -6.78 7.72 -13.52
C ILE A 148 -5.65 8.72 -13.27
N ASP A 149 -5.26 8.92 -12.01
CA ASP A 149 -4.16 9.80 -11.64
C ASP A 149 -2.82 9.31 -12.19
N TYR A 150 -2.53 8.02 -12.09
CA TYR A 150 -1.37 7.38 -12.73
C TYR A 150 -1.33 7.63 -14.23
N ARG A 151 -2.45 7.45 -14.95
CA ARG A 151 -2.49 7.67 -16.41
C ARG A 151 -2.20 9.13 -16.79
N ARG A 152 -2.66 10.08 -15.98
CA ARG A 152 -2.36 11.51 -16.17
C ARG A 152 -0.88 11.80 -15.95
N TRP A 153 -0.31 11.30 -14.87
CA TRP A 153 1.11 11.41 -14.57
C TRP A 153 1.97 10.75 -15.66
N HIS A 154 1.65 9.54 -16.08
CA HIS A 154 2.41 8.79 -17.09
C HIS A 154 2.50 9.53 -18.43
N ARG A 155 1.42 10.14 -18.88
CA ARG A 155 1.43 10.99 -20.08
C ARG A 155 2.41 12.17 -19.95
N ASN A 156 2.45 12.81 -18.79
CA ASN A 156 3.36 13.92 -18.52
C ASN A 156 4.82 13.45 -18.48
N VAL A 157 5.10 12.31 -17.84
CA VAL A 157 6.46 11.75 -17.74
C VAL A 157 7.03 11.35 -19.09
N ILE A 158 6.22 10.80 -19.99
CA ILE A 158 6.65 10.48 -21.37
C ILE A 158 7.07 11.75 -22.11
N VAL A 159 6.37 12.86 -21.92
CA VAL A 159 6.64 14.12 -22.62
C VAL A 159 7.76 14.93 -21.94
N TYR A 160 7.73 15.07 -20.62
CA TYR A 160 8.56 16.02 -19.87
C TYR A 160 9.63 15.40 -18.97
N LYS A 161 9.74 14.07 -18.92
CA LYS A 161 10.60 13.30 -18.02
C LYS A 161 10.11 13.30 -16.55
N MET A 162 10.75 12.47 -15.75
CA MET A 162 10.48 12.37 -14.29
C MET A 162 10.87 13.65 -13.57
N SER A 163 10.00 14.11 -12.68
CA SER A 163 10.29 15.19 -11.73
C SER A 163 11.35 14.76 -10.70
N THR A 164 11.86 15.70 -9.92
CA THR A 164 12.78 15.38 -8.80
C THR A 164 12.12 14.47 -7.79
N VAL A 165 10.84 14.72 -7.47
CA VAL A 165 10.07 13.91 -6.52
C VAL A 165 9.87 12.48 -7.03
N ASP A 166 9.59 12.30 -8.33
CA ASP A 166 9.51 10.98 -8.93
C ASP A 166 10.83 10.21 -8.82
N LYS A 167 11.96 10.89 -9.04
CA LYS A 167 13.29 10.29 -8.89
C LYS A 167 13.58 9.86 -7.46
N GLU A 168 13.18 10.66 -6.47
CA GLU A 168 13.32 10.29 -5.06
C GLU A 168 12.48 9.06 -4.70
N MET A 169 11.23 8.98 -5.19
CA MET A 169 10.39 7.81 -5.04
C MET A 169 11.04 6.57 -5.68
N TYR A 170 11.56 6.72 -6.89
CA TYR A 170 12.26 5.64 -7.59
C TYR A 170 13.46 5.13 -6.78
N VAL A 171 14.33 6.03 -6.34
CA VAL A 171 15.53 5.69 -5.56
C VAL A 171 15.18 4.97 -4.27
N HIS A 172 14.11 5.38 -3.58
CA HIS A 172 13.67 4.75 -2.34
C HIS A 172 13.29 3.28 -2.53
N PHE A 173 12.60 2.95 -3.61
CA PHE A 173 12.16 1.58 -3.91
C PHE A 173 13.13 0.79 -4.82
N TYR A 174 14.24 1.41 -5.24
CA TYR A 174 15.23 0.71 -6.07
C TYR A 174 16.09 -0.23 -5.23
N ASN A 175 16.03 -1.51 -5.56
CA ASN A 175 16.89 -2.53 -4.94
C ASN A 175 18.13 -2.74 -5.81
N LYS A 176 19.32 -2.51 -5.22
CA LYS A 176 20.61 -2.61 -5.93
C LYS A 176 20.96 -4.04 -6.34
N ASP A 177 20.61 -5.02 -5.50
CA ASP A 177 20.90 -6.44 -5.77
C ASP A 177 20.00 -6.99 -6.88
N GLN A 178 18.73 -6.59 -6.89
CA GLN A 178 17.77 -6.96 -7.93
C GLN A 178 17.85 -6.04 -9.17
N LYS A 179 18.60 -4.93 -9.11
CA LYS A 179 18.74 -3.92 -10.15
C LYS A 179 17.41 -3.42 -10.72
N CYS A 180 16.38 -3.33 -9.89
CA CYS A 180 15.05 -2.91 -10.30
C CYS A 180 14.29 -2.17 -9.18
N PHE A 181 13.22 -1.48 -9.59
CA PHE A 181 12.21 -0.96 -8.67
C PHE A 181 11.43 -2.13 -8.06
N VAL A 182 11.36 -2.20 -6.72
CA VAL A 182 10.62 -3.24 -6.00
C VAL A 182 9.24 -2.73 -5.64
N TRP A 183 8.20 -3.32 -6.24
CA TRP A 183 6.81 -3.03 -5.91
C TRP A 183 6.18 -4.13 -5.04
N SER A 184 6.71 -5.37 -5.06
CA SER A 184 6.29 -6.41 -4.11
C SER A 184 7.46 -7.21 -3.57
N ARG A 185 7.32 -7.66 -2.32
CA ARG A 185 8.25 -8.56 -1.65
C ARG A 185 7.46 -9.53 -0.79
N GLN A 186 7.62 -10.81 -1.02
CA GLN A 186 6.96 -11.86 -0.25
C GLN A 186 7.84 -13.11 -0.18
N ASN A 187 7.52 -14.02 0.72
CA ASN A 187 8.25 -15.28 0.82
C ASN A 187 7.50 -16.38 0.06
N CYS A 188 8.23 -17.22 -0.64
CA CYS A 188 7.70 -18.44 -1.23
C CYS A 188 7.06 -19.31 -0.14
N CYS A 189 5.79 -19.69 -0.32
CA CYS A 189 5.03 -20.46 0.67
C CYS A 189 5.58 -21.89 0.86
N PHE A 190 6.41 -22.40 -0.06
CA PHE A 190 7.00 -23.74 0.03
C PHE A 190 8.41 -23.74 0.61
N CYS A 191 9.29 -22.85 0.15
CA CYS A 191 10.71 -22.90 0.50
C CYS A 191 11.23 -21.65 1.25
N GLY A 192 10.37 -20.67 1.52
CA GLY A 192 10.74 -19.44 2.24
C GLY A 192 11.59 -18.44 1.44
N ARG A 193 12.01 -18.76 0.19
CA ARG A 193 12.80 -17.85 -0.65
C ARG A 193 12.07 -16.55 -0.88
N VAL A 194 12.77 -15.41 -0.77
CA VAL A 194 12.20 -14.09 -1.07
C VAL A 194 11.91 -13.98 -2.56
N LEU A 195 10.70 -13.56 -2.89
CA LEU A 195 10.20 -13.24 -4.22
C LEU A 195 10.04 -11.73 -4.33
N TYR A 196 10.64 -11.15 -5.36
CA TYR A 196 10.49 -9.73 -5.69
C TYR A 196 9.63 -9.58 -6.93
N ASN A 197 8.76 -8.58 -6.93
CA ASN A 197 7.94 -8.21 -8.09
C ASN A 197 7.13 -9.40 -8.66
N SER A 198 6.63 -10.24 -7.78
CA SER A 198 5.83 -11.42 -8.13
C SER A 198 4.44 -11.34 -7.54
N VAL A 199 3.46 -11.77 -8.30
CA VAL A 199 2.07 -12.00 -7.84
C VAL A 199 1.88 -13.45 -7.35
N GLU A 200 2.83 -14.34 -7.68
CA GLU A 200 2.80 -15.76 -7.31
C GLU A 200 3.25 -15.92 -5.86
N SER A 201 2.56 -16.77 -5.12
CA SER A 201 2.91 -17.13 -3.74
C SER A 201 4.08 -18.11 -3.62
N HIS A 202 4.58 -18.63 -4.76
CA HIS A 202 5.63 -19.64 -4.83
C HIS A 202 6.68 -19.28 -5.89
N CYS A 203 7.89 -19.79 -5.74
CA CYS A 203 8.97 -19.56 -6.69
C CYS A 203 8.92 -20.59 -7.84
N LYS A 204 9.52 -20.23 -8.98
CA LYS A 204 9.59 -21.08 -10.17
C LYS A 204 10.20 -22.47 -9.91
N ILE A 205 11.13 -22.58 -8.95
CA ILE A 205 11.76 -23.85 -8.60
C ILE A 205 10.77 -24.79 -7.92
N CYS A 206 9.89 -24.25 -7.07
CA CYS A 206 8.88 -25.05 -6.37
C CYS A 206 7.71 -25.48 -7.26
N THR A 207 7.56 -24.90 -8.45
CA THR A 207 6.55 -25.30 -9.45
C THR A 207 7.05 -26.27 -10.49
N LEU A 208 8.37 -26.51 -10.57
CA LEU A 208 8.90 -27.49 -11.50
C LEU A 208 8.44 -28.89 -11.05
N PRO A 209 7.91 -29.73 -11.96
CA PRO A 209 7.66 -31.11 -11.63
C PRO A 209 8.99 -31.77 -11.16
N PRO A 210 8.93 -32.69 -10.19
CA PRO A 210 10.12 -33.39 -9.77
C PRO A 210 10.81 -33.97 -11.00
N ALA A 211 12.15 -33.83 -11.08
CA ALA A 211 12.93 -34.42 -12.15
C ALA A 211 12.53 -35.88 -12.31
N PRO A 212 12.39 -36.41 -13.55
CA PRO A 212 12.09 -37.81 -13.76
C PRO A 212 13.09 -38.62 -12.95
N LYS A 213 12.60 -39.53 -12.10
CA LYS A 213 13.48 -40.47 -11.40
C LYS A 213 14.23 -41.24 -12.50
N GLU A 214 15.53 -41.08 -12.56
CA GLU A 214 16.36 -41.94 -13.39
C GLU A 214 16.07 -43.40 -12.97
N HIS A 215 15.38 -44.11 -13.84
CA HIS A 215 15.27 -45.57 -13.65
C HIS A 215 16.68 -46.12 -13.75
N PRO A 216 17.18 -46.85 -12.74
CA PRO A 216 18.44 -47.55 -12.89
C PRO A 216 18.29 -48.47 -14.09
N TYR A 217 19.14 -48.29 -15.08
CA TYR A 217 19.26 -49.18 -16.21
C TYR A 217 19.47 -50.59 -15.65
N LEU A 218 18.46 -51.42 -15.78
CA LEU A 218 18.63 -52.87 -15.66
C LEU A 218 19.50 -53.29 -16.82
N GLY A 219 20.80 -53.42 -16.57
CA GLY A 219 21.74 -54.00 -17.51
C GLY A 219 21.29 -55.41 -17.82
N GLY A 220 20.67 -55.62 -18.98
CA GLY A 220 20.43 -56.92 -19.53
C GLY A 220 21.76 -57.50 -20.04
N HIS A 221 22.28 -58.43 -19.32
CA HIS A 221 23.25 -59.33 -19.89
C HIS A 221 22.55 -60.14 -21.01
N TYR A 222 23.01 -59.99 -22.22
CA TYR A 222 22.76 -60.90 -23.28
C TYR A 222 23.96 -61.83 -23.32
N ASP A 223 23.76 -63.13 -22.91
CA ASP A 223 24.57 -64.22 -23.27
C ASP A 223 24.31 -64.68 -24.73
#